data_be30f967861dbace2dc6f94c09d7746a
#
_entry.id   be30f967861dbace2dc6f94c09d7746a
#
_cell.length_a   1.000
_cell.length_b   1.000
_cell.length_c   1.000
_cell.angle_alpha   90.00
_cell.angle_beta   90.00
_cell.angle_gamma   90.00
#
_symmetry.space_group_name_H-M   'P 1'
#
loop_
_entity.id
_entity.type
_entity.pdbx_description
1 polymer ?
#
loop_
_entity_poly.entity_id
_entity_poly.type
_entity_poly.pdbx_seq_one_letter_code
_entity_poly.pdbx_strand_id
1 'polypeptide(L)'
;MQRREFLAASIATAGVLAGSPSAQSALAPKRPITGRLKQSVCRWCFGWVSLEALCEKSKAIGIQSVELLTEKEWHIPSQFGMTCAVAMGPTSIGNGYNRIDNHDKFTAESERLLPLVKAAGIPNMIVFSGNRSGMDDAEGLKNCAAGLKRITPLAEKLGVTIIMELLNSKVDHKDYMCDRTRWGVDLVKEVGSPRFKLLYDIYHMQIMEGDVIRTITDHMDAIGHFHTAGVPGRQDLDQAQELNYRAICTAIADKGFHGYLGQEFMPKGEPFEALKAAFEICDV
;
A
#
# COMPACT_ATOMS: atom_id res chain seq x y z
N MET A 1 -35.26 -62.50 -7.67
CA MET A 1 -35.33 -63.08 -9.05
C MET A 1 -34.28 -62.45 -9.93
N GLN A 2 -33.43 -63.32 -10.41
CA GLN A 2 -32.50 -63.27 -11.56
C GLN A 2 -31.34 -62.25 -11.56
N ARG A 3 -30.16 -62.79 -11.28
CA ARG A 3 -28.83 -62.41 -11.70
C ARG A 3 -28.75 -62.46 -13.24
N ARG A 4 -28.01 -61.55 -13.85
CA ARG A 4 -27.35 -61.75 -15.15
C ARG A 4 -25.90 -61.33 -15.05
N GLU A 5 -25.01 -62.32 -15.09
CA GLU A 5 -23.61 -62.23 -15.31
C GLU A 5 -23.35 -61.83 -16.78
N PHE A 6 -22.37 -61.01 -17.03
CA PHE A 6 -21.75 -60.87 -18.34
C PHE A 6 -20.23 -60.96 -18.23
N LEU A 7 -19.74 -61.91 -19.05
CA LEU A 7 -18.38 -62.39 -19.14
C LEU A 7 -17.36 -61.33 -19.50
N ALA A 8 -16.16 -61.51 -18.94
CA ALA A 8 -14.91 -60.89 -19.35
C ALA A 8 -14.44 -61.40 -20.71
N ALA A 9 -13.96 -60.50 -21.55
CA ALA A 9 -13.07 -60.82 -22.67
C ALA A 9 -11.82 -59.97 -22.57
N SER A 10 -10.72 -60.62 -22.20
CA SER A 10 -9.37 -60.02 -22.19
C SER A 10 -8.83 -59.98 -23.61
N ILE A 11 -8.49 -58.81 -24.11
CA ILE A 11 -7.64 -58.61 -25.27
C ILE A 11 -6.38 -57.91 -24.80
N ALA A 12 -5.27 -58.62 -24.80
CA ALA A 12 -3.94 -58.08 -24.61
C ALA A 12 -3.46 -57.45 -25.91
N THR A 13 -3.28 -56.13 -25.91
CA THR A 13 -2.54 -55.43 -26.97
C THR A 13 -1.30 -54.79 -26.35
N ALA A 14 -0.13 -55.28 -26.79
CA ALA A 14 1.16 -54.68 -26.51
C ALA A 14 1.25 -53.33 -27.20
N GLY A 15 1.22 -52.24 -26.42
CA GLY A 15 1.40 -50.90 -26.90
C GLY A 15 2.81 -50.38 -26.60
N VAL A 16 3.52 -50.07 -27.66
CA VAL A 16 4.83 -49.42 -27.69
C VAL A 16 4.79 -48.12 -26.88
N LEU A 17 5.66 -47.98 -25.87
CA LEU A 17 5.90 -46.74 -25.15
C LEU A 17 6.62 -45.74 -26.08
N ALA A 18 5.86 -44.91 -26.75
CA ALA A 18 6.38 -43.71 -27.38
C ALA A 18 6.55 -42.66 -26.27
N GLY A 19 7.81 -42.32 -25.96
CA GLY A 19 8.15 -41.25 -25.02
C GLY A 19 7.54 -39.90 -25.48
N SER A 20 6.64 -39.36 -24.70
CA SER A 20 6.13 -38.00 -24.91
C SER A 20 7.28 -37.01 -24.74
N PRO A 21 7.50 -36.05 -25.67
CA PRO A 21 8.46 -35.00 -25.45
C PRO A 21 7.94 -34.15 -24.29
N SER A 22 8.81 -33.89 -23.29
CA SER A 22 8.57 -32.93 -22.23
C SER A 22 8.20 -31.58 -22.87
N ALA A 23 6.96 -31.18 -22.69
CA ALA A 23 6.54 -29.81 -23.03
C ALA A 23 7.39 -28.85 -22.20
N GLN A 24 8.45 -28.31 -22.80
CA GLN A 24 9.09 -27.09 -22.29
C GLN A 24 8.00 -26.04 -22.26
N SER A 25 7.62 -25.63 -21.04
CA SER A 25 6.76 -24.50 -20.82
C SER A 25 7.42 -23.28 -21.47
N ALA A 26 6.97 -22.95 -22.67
CA ALA A 26 7.33 -21.70 -23.30
C ALA A 26 6.86 -20.59 -22.37
N LEU A 27 7.81 -19.86 -21.78
CA LEU A 27 7.54 -18.66 -21.01
C LEU A 27 6.63 -17.77 -21.85
N ALA A 28 5.41 -17.52 -21.38
CA ALA A 28 4.51 -16.58 -22.02
C ALA A 28 5.26 -15.27 -22.26
N PRO A 29 5.11 -14.63 -23.43
CA PRO A 29 5.81 -13.37 -23.72
C PRO A 29 5.53 -12.37 -22.60
N LYS A 30 6.61 -11.78 -22.05
CA LYS A 30 6.49 -10.75 -21.00
C LYS A 30 5.60 -9.63 -21.54
N ARG A 31 4.48 -9.38 -20.88
CA ARG A 31 3.63 -8.24 -21.20
C ARG A 31 4.45 -6.95 -21.05
N PRO A 32 4.38 -6.02 -22.00
CA PRO A 32 5.03 -4.72 -21.84
C PRO A 32 4.49 -4.02 -20.59
N ILE A 33 5.39 -3.39 -19.81
CA ILE A 33 4.98 -2.56 -18.66
C ILE A 33 4.19 -1.37 -19.18
N THR A 34 2.97 -1.22 -18.69
CA THR A 34 2.07 -0.10 -19.07
C THR A 34 2.50 1.20 -18.39
N GLY A 35 2.85 1.10 -17.10
CA GLY A 35 3.48 2.19 -16.36
C GLY A 35 2.59 3.39 -16.05
N ARG A 36 1.26 3.27 -16.13
CA ARG A 36 0.32 4.35 -15.81
C ARG A 36 0.34 4.73 -14.33
N LEU A 37 0.67 3.77 -13.46
CA LEU A 37 0.86 3.97 -12.03
C LEU A 37 2.31 3.71 -11.65
N LYS A 38 2.91 4.61 -10.89
CA LYS A 38 4.18 4.35 -10.24
C LYS A 38 3.96 3.42 -9.06
N GLN A 39 4.83 2.42 -8.89
CA GLN A 39 4.71 1.49 -7.79
C GLN A 39 5.90 1.58 -6.84
N SER A 40 5.64 1.39 -5.56
CA SER A 40 6.63 1.29 -4.50
C SER A 40 6.44 0.00 -3.69
N VAL A 41 7.35 -0.29 -2.77
CA VAL A 41 7.25 -1.41 -1.84
C VAL A 41 7.57 -0.95 -0.43
N CYS A 42 6.76 -1.36 0.54
CA CYS A 42 6.94 -1.04 1.95
C CYS A 42 8.06 -1.87 2.57
N ARG A 43 9.06 -1.19 3.13
CA ARG A 43 10.28 -1.79 3.72
C ARG A 43 9.96 -2.84 4.79
N TRP A 44 9.02 -2.56 5.66
CA TRP A 44 8.73 -3.41 6.80
C TRP A 44 8.18 -4.79 6.42
N CYS A 45 7.48 -4.91 5.27
CA CYS A 45 6.97 -6.17 4.73
C CYS A 45 8.09 -7.13 4.31
N PHE A 46 9.32 -6.64 4.13
CA PHE A 46 10.51 -7.39 3.70
C PHE A 46 11.66 -7.21 4.71
N GLY A 47 11.34 -7.08 6.00
CA GLY A 47 12.29 -6.76 7.06
C GLY A 47 13.46 -7.75 7.22
N TRP A 48 13.29 -8.98 6.77
CA TRP A 48 14.33 -10.03 6.79
C TRP A 48 15.33 -9.96 5.61
N VAL A 49 15.08 -9.11 4.63
CA VAL A 49 15.99 -8.87 3.48
C VAL A 49 16.77 -7.58 3.76
N SER A 50 18.04 -7.47 3.31
CA SER A 50 18.73 -6.17 3.38
C SER A 50 18.03 -5.13 2.49
N LEU A 51 18.13 -3.85 2.83
CA LEU A 51 17.47 -2.80 2.04
C LEU A 51 18.06 -2.71 0.62
N GLU A 52 19.38 -2.93 0.49
CA GLU A 52 20.07 -2.97 -0.80
C GLU A 52 19.54 -4.10 -1.69
N ALA A 53 19.37 -5.32 -1.13
CA ALA A 53 18.82 -6.44 -1.87
C ALA A 53 17.34 -6.20 -2.24
N LEU A 54 16.56 -5.57 -1.36
CA LEU A 54 15.19 -5.17 -1.67
C LEU A 54 15.16 -4.16 -2.83
N CYS A 55 16.02 -3.15 -2.81
CA CYS A 55 16.12 -2.17 -3.91
C CYS A 55 16.50 -2.84 -5.23
N GLU A 56 17.55 -3.67 -5.23
CA GLU A 56 18.01 -4.38 -6.43
C GLU A 56 16.90 -5.23 -7.06
N LYS A 57 16.25 -6.09 -6.25
CA LYS A 57 15.20 -6.99 -6.72
C LYS A 57 13.94 -6.24 -7.16
N SER A 58 13.53 -5.24 -6.40
CA SER A 58 12.36 -4.40 -6.75
C SER A 58 12.59 -3.62 -8.04
N LYS A 59 13.78 -3.07 -8.24
CA LYS A 59 14.17 -2.40 -9.49
C LYS A 59 14.10 -3.36 -10.70
N ALA A 60 14.58 -4.59 -10.53
CA ALA A 60 14.54 -5.61 -11.59
C ALA A 60 13.11 -6.02 -11.98
N ILE A 61 12.15 -5.93 -11.05
CA ILE A 61 10.72 -6.15 -11.29
C ILE A 61 10.10 -4.99 -12.08
N GLY A 62 10.56 -3.74 -11.86
CA GLY A 62 10.01 -2.52 -12.45
C GLY A 62 9.46 -1.53 -11.41
N ILE A 63 9.57 -1.84 -10.13
CA ILE A 63 9.18 -0.96 -9.02
C ILE A 63 10.15 0.23 -8.94
N GLN A 64 9.62 1.44 -8.74
CA GLN A 64 10.39 2.68 -8.81
C GLN A 64 10.82 3.22 -7.44
N SER A 65 10.23 2.70 -6.35
CA SER A 65 10.45 3.24 -5.00
C SER A 65 10.41 2.16 -3.92
N VAL A 66 11.15 2.39 -2.84
CA VAL A 66 10.99 1.69 -1.56
C VAL A 66 10.56 2.73 -0.54
N GLU A 67 9.62 2.42 0.36
CA GLU A 67 9.03 3.41 1.23
C GLU A 67 8.93 2.98 2.69
N LEU A 68 8.46 3.91 3.53
CA LEU A 68 8.41 3.80 4.99
C LEU A 68 9.80 3.60 5.57
N LEU A 69 10.77 4.34 5.01
CA LEU A 69 12.15 4.35 5.45
C LEU A 69 12.38 5.37 6.56
N THR A 70 13.32 5.05 7.44
CA THR A 70 13.85 5.99 8.43
C THR A 70 14.88 6.94 7.81
N GLU A 71 15.15 8.07 8.48
CA GLU A 71 16.09 9.08 8.02
C GLU A 71 17.48 8.49 7.65
N LYS A 72 17.94 7.48 8.38
CA LYS A 72 19.23 6.82 8.13
C LYS A 72 19.26 6.03 6.81
N GLU A 73 18.11 5.65 6.31
CA GLU A 73 17.96 4.76 5.15
C GLU A 73 17.62 5.51 3.86
N TRP A 74 17.19 6.78 3.92
CA TRP A 74 16.67 7.53 2.76
C TRP A 74 17.63 7.62 1.57
N HIS A 75 18.95 7.56 1.83
CA HIS A 75 19.97 7.65 0.79
C HIS A 75 20.16 6.34 0.01
N ILE A 76 19.73 5.19 0.55
CA ILE A 76 20.01 3.87 -0.05
C ILE A 76 19.30 3.65 -1.39
N PRO A 77 17.98 3.92 -1.55
CA PRO A 77 17.29 3.71 -2.82
C PRO A 77 17.93 4.45 -4.00
N SER A 78 18.49 5.63 -3.77
CA SER A 78 19.10 6.43 -4.84
C SER A 78 20.32 5.76 -5.46
N GLN A 79 21.05 4.91 -4.74
CA GLN A 79 22.19 4.13 -5.23
C GLN A 79 21.77 3.12 -6.31
N PHE A 80 20.49 2.74 -6.32
CA PHE A 80 19.87 1.83 -7.28
C PHE A 80 19.03 2.57 -8.34
N GLY A 81 19.08 3.91 -8.38
CA GLY A 81 18.26 4.73 -9.26
C GLY A 81 16.76 4.62 -8.92
N MET A 82 16.45 4.42 -7.64
CA MET A 82 15.10 4.41 -7.06
C MET A 82 14.90 5.61 -6.13
N THR A 83 13.67 5.83 -5.69
CA THR A 83 13.33 6.89 -4.73
C THR A 83 12.81 6.29 -3.42
N CYS A 84 12.64 7.13 -2.39
CA CYS A 84 11.78 6.83 -1.26
C CYS A 84 10.46 7.59 -1.46
N ALA A 85 9.33 6.87 -1.57
CA ALA A 85 8.03 7.52 -1.81
C ALA A 85 7.43 8.14 -0.55
N VAL A 86 7.68 7.54 0.62
CA VAL A 86 7.13 7.95 1.90
C VAL A 86 8.18 7.87 2.99
N ALA A 87 8.47 9.00 3.66
CA ALA A 87 9.28 9.07 4.86
C ALA A 87 8.43 8.83 6.11
N MET A 88 9.00 8.18 7.13
CA MET A 88 8.38 8.12 8.45
C MET A 88 8.34 9.51 9.09
N GLY A 89 7.17 9.89 9.62
CA GLY A 89 6.96 11.13 10.36
C GLY A 89 7.09 10.95 11.89
N PRO A 90 6.71 11.98 12.69
CA PRO A 90 6.95 12.00 14.12
C PRO A 90 5.95 11.20 14.97
N THR A 91 4.91 10.67 14.35
CA THR A 91 3.81 9.99 15.05
C THR A 91 3.93 8.49 14.98
N SER A 92 3.13 7.78 15.76
CA SER A 92 2.90 6.34 15.64
C SER A 92 1.41 6.05 15.59
N ILE A 93 1.04 4.81 15.20
CA ILE A 93 -0.37 4.41 15.05
C ILE A 93 -1.16 4.69 16.35
N GLY A 94 -0.61 4.33 17.51
CA GLY A 94 -1.29 4.53 18.80
C GLY A 94 -1.18 5.95 19.37
N ASN A 95 -0.20 6.75 18.91
CA ASN A 95 0.09 8.06 19.47
C ASN A 95 0.25 9.11 18.35
N GLY A 96 -0.81 9.88 18.12
CA GLY A 96 -0.92 10.75 16.98
C GLY A 96 -1.51 12.12 17.29
N TYR A 97 -1.96 12.80 16.24
CA TYR A 97 -2.41 14.18 16.27
C TYR A 97 -3.75 14.41 17.01
N ASN A 98 -4.50 13.37 17.35
CA ASN A 98 -5.73 13.51 18.13
C ASN A 98 -5.49 13.96 19.59
N ARG A 99 -4.23 13.94 20.07
CA ARG A 99 -3.84 14.37 21.42
C ARG A 99 -3.12 15.72 21.38
N ILE A 100 -3.76 16.74 21.92
CA ILE A 100 -3.21 18.11 21.95
C ILE A 100 -1.85 18.16 22.66
N ASP A 101 -1.68 17.40 23.72
CA ASP A 101 -0.42 17.32 24.50
C ASP A 101 0.78 16.87 23.66
N ASN A 102 0.55 16.22 22.52
CA ASN A 102 1.60 15.80 21.59
C ASN A 102 1.98 16.89 20.57
N HIS A 103 1.15 17.91 20.38
CA HIS A 103 1.29 18.84 19.26
C HIS A 103 2.62 19.57 19.25
N ASP A 104 3.10 20.07 20.41
CA ASP A 104 4.38 20.78 20.49
C ASP A 104 5.55 19.88 20.06
N LYS A 105 5.59 18.66 20.58
CA LYS A 105 6.60 17.66 20.20
C LYS A 105 6.53 17.31 18.70
N PHE A 106 5.34 17.04 18.18
CA PHE A 106 5.19 16.66 16.77
C PHE A 106 5.44 17.83 15.84
N THR A 107 5.10 19.05 16.23
CA THR A 107 5.43 20.26 15.47
C THR A 107 6.94 20.43 15.36
N ALA A 108 7.65 20.42 16.49
CA ALA A 108 9.11 20.57 16.51
C ALA A 108 9.83 19.49 15.67
N GLU A 109 9.39 18.23 15.79
CA GLU A 109 10.01 17.15 15.00
C GLU A 109 9.63 17.24 13.52
N SER A 110 8.42 17.65 13.15
CA SER A 110 8.04 17.89 11.76
C SER A 110 8.83 19.04 11.13
N GLU A 111 9.05 20.12 11.88
CA GLU A 111 9.89 21.25 11.43
C GLU A 111 11.34 20.84 11.20
N ARG A 112 11.86 19.88 11.97
CA ARG A 112 13.17 19.27 11.76
C ARG A 112 13.19 18.37 10.54
N LEU A 113 12.18 17.49 10.40
CA LEU A 113 12.15 16.44 9.37
C LEU A 113 11.82 16.98 7.97
N LEU A 114 10.84 17.88 7.84
CA LEU A 114 10.35 18.32 6.52
C LEU A 114 11.44 18.89 5.60
N PRO A 115 12.39 19.73 6.06
CA PRO A 115 13.51 20.16 5.22
C PRO A 115 14.41 19.00 4.77
N LEU A 116 14.64 18.01 5.62
CA LEU A 116 15.45 16.83 5.31
C LEU A 116 14.76 15.91 4.30
N VAL A 117 13.43 15.68 4.48
CA VAL A 117 12.57 14.96 3.54
C VAL A 117 12.62 15.62 2.16
N LYS A 118 12.51 16.95 2.11
CA LYS A 118 12.65 17.71 0.86
C LYS A 118 14.03 17.56 0.23
N ALA A 119 15.10 17.68 1.02
CA ALA A 119 16.48 17.55 0.53
C ALA A 119 16.76 16.12 0.00
N ALA A 120 16.15 15.10 0.58
CA ALA A 120 16.22 13.72 0.11
C ALA A 120 15.34 13.44 -1.14
N GLY A 121 14.58 14.43 -1.63
CA GLY A 121 13.69 14.26 -2.79
C GLY A 121 12.45 13.40 -2.52
N ILE A 122 12.08 13.22 -1.26
CA ILE A 122 10.95 12.40 -0.82
C ILE A 122 9.66 13.23 -0.94
N PRO A 123 8.62 12.74 -1.66
CA PRO A 123 7.41 13.53 -1.89
C PRO A 123 6.46 13.57 -0.70
N ASN A 124 6.45 12.52 0.15
CA ASN A 124 5.47 12.37 1.21
C ASN A 124 6.11 12.07 2.56
N MET A 125 5.46 12.55 3.65
CA MET A 125 5.76 12.18 5.02
C MET A 125 4.49 11.65 5.68
N ILE A 126 4.53 10.40 6.21
CA ILE A 126 3.36 9.78 6.85
C ILE A 126 3.18 10.26 8.28
N VAL A 127 1.93 10.43 8.67
CA VAL A 127 1.49 10.71 10.04
C VAL A 127 0.28 9.86 10.39
N PHE A 128 -0.01 9.75 11.70
CA PHE A 128 -1.15 8.98 12.21
C PHE A 128 -2.04 9.83 13.12
N SER A 129 -3.33 9.48 13.15
CA SER A 129 -4.31 10.16 14.03
C SER A 129 -4.11 9.83 15.49
N GLY A 130 -3.67 8.63 15.81
CA GLY A 130 -3.66 8.09 17.17
C GLY A 130 -4.91 7.26 17.49
N ASN A 131 -4.86 6.55 18.61
CA ASN A 131 -6.00 5.79 19.14
C ASN A 131 -7.02 6.71 19.81
N ARG A 132 -8.31 6.34 19.76
CA ARG A 132 -9.39 7.08 20.44
C ARG A 132 -9.17 7.16 21.94
N SER A 133 -8.90 6.04 22.59
CA SER A 133 -8.79 5.91 24.06
C SER A 133 -9.93 6.68 24.75
N GLY A 134 -11.16 6.45 24.28
CA GLY A 134 -12.39 7.05 24.80
C GLY A 134 -12.71 8.46 24.27
N MET A 135 -11.89 9.06 23.40
CA MET A 135 -12.16 10.36 22.79
C MET A 135 -13.23 10.24 21.70
N ASP A 136 -14.12 11.20 21.62
CA ASP A 136 -15.12 11.33 20.57
C ASP A 136 -14.46 11.65 19.21
N ASP A 137 -15.04 11.12 18.12
CA ASP A 137 -14.50 11.27 16.77
C ASP A 137 -14.48 12.73 16.29
N ALA A 138 -15.46 13.55 16.67
CA ALA A 138 -15.50 14.96 16.30
C ALA A 138 -14.46 15.78 17.09
N GLU A 139 -14.25 15.47 18.38
CA GLU A 139 -13.18 16.06 19.18
C GLU A 139 -11.82 15.69 18.60
N GLY A 140 -11.59 14.41 18.28
CA GLY A 140 -10.34 13.95 17.71
C GLY A 140 -10.04 14.57 16.34
N LEU A 141 -11.06 14.76 15.49
CA LEU A 141 -10.91 15.46 14.20
C LEU A 141 -10.45 16.91 14.41
N LYS A 142 -11.10 17.62 15.32
CA LYS A 142 -10.74 19.01 15.66
C LYS A 142 -9.30 19.10 16.18
N ASN A 143 -8.92 18.19 17.06
CA ASN A 143 -7.56 18.13 17.60
C ASN A 143 -6.54 17.82 16.50
N CYS A 144 -6.78 16.81 15.66
CA CYS A 144 -5.91 16.50 14.52
C CYS A 144 -5.73 17.71 13.60
N ALA A 145 -6.83 18.38 13.25
CA ALA A 145 -6.79 19.58 12.40
C ALA A 145 -5.95 20.69 13.02
N ALA A 146 -6.13 20.95 14.32
CA ALA A 146 -5.36 21.99 15.03
C ALA A 146 -3.84 21.71 14.99
N GLY A 147 -3.42 20.46 15.21
CA GLY A 147 -2.01 20.10 15.16
C GLY A 147 -1.43 20.13 13.74
N LEU A 148 -2.17 19.63 12.76
CA LEU A 148 -1.75 19.58 11.36
C LEU A 148 -1.63 21.01 10.75
N LYS A 149 -2.53 21.91 11.07
CA LYS A 149 -2.47 23.33 10.65
C LYS A 149 -1.18 24.04 11.10
N ARG A 150 -0.49 23.54 12.12
CA ARG A 150 0.79 24.10 12.57
C ARG A 150 1.96 23.77 11.64
N ILE A 151 1.91 22.63 10.96
CA ILE A 151 3.02 22.10 10.15
C ILE A 151 2.78 22.22 8.64
N THR A 152 1.53 22.30 8.20
CA THR A 152 1.20 22.38 6.76
C THR A 152 1.75 23.62 6.06
N PRO A 153 1.87 24.82 6.65
CA PRO A 153 2.51 25.95 5.96
C PRO A 153 3.98 25.68 5.56
N LEU A 154 4.73 24.97 6.40
CA LEU A 154 6.09 24.55 6.06
C LEU A 154 6.09 23.48 4.98
N ALA A 155 5.19 22.51 5.05
CA ALA A 155 5.02 21.48 4.03
C ALA A 155 4.68 22.10 2.65
N GLU A 156 3.81 23.10 2.61
CA GLU A 156 3.49 23.87 1.40
C GLU A 156 4.70 24.57 0.81
N LYS A 157 5.45 25.29 1.64
CA LYS A 157 6.68 25.99 1.24
C LYS A 157 7.71 25.04 0.63
N LEU A 158 7.84 23.83 1.19
CA LEU A 158 8.82 22.83 0.76
C LEU A 158 8.31 21.95 -0.39
N GLY A 159 7.00 21.93 -0.64
CA GLY A 159 6.38 21.05 -1.62
C GLY A 159 6.33 19.58 -1.20
N VAL A 160 6.41 19.28 0.11
CA VAL A 160 6.25 17.95 0.70
C VAL A 160 4.78 17.75 1.07
N THR A 161 4.22 16.58 0.81
CA THR A 161 2.84 16.26 1.22
C THR A 161 2.85 15.46 2.50
N ILE A 162 2.11 15.91 3.50
CA ILE A 162 1.83 15.15 4.72
C ILE A 162 0.66 14.24 4.41
N ILE A 163 0.82 12.94 4.64
CA ILE A 163 -0.23 11.95 4.41
C ILE A 163 -0.62 11.26 5.71
N MET A 164 -1.93 11.21 6.01
CA MET A 164 -2.47 10.46 7.15
C MET A 164 -3.06 9.14 6.66
N GLU A 165 -2.62 8.05 7.26
CA GLU A 165 -3.06 6.72 6.85
C GLU A 165 -4.43 6.37 7.42
N LEU A 166 -5.28 5.81 6.55
CA LEU A 166 -6.55 5.16 6.89
C LEU A 166 -6.28 3.71 7.27
N LEU A 167 -6.52 3.34 8.53
CA LEU A 167 -6.31 1.98 9.04
C LEU A 167 -7.62 1.34 9.50
N ASN A 168 -7.71 0.02 9.49
CA ASN A 168 -8.88 -0.66 10.02
C ASN A 168 -8.80 -0.83 11.55
N SER A 169 -9.87 -0.44 12.24
CA SER A 169 -10.04 -0.67 13.68
C SER A 169 -10.77 -1.99 14.00
N LYS A 170 -11.32 -2.67 13.00
CA LYS A 170 -12.05 -3.92 13.18
C LYS A 170 -11.16 -5.12 13.53
N VAL A 171 -9.97 -5.21 12.90
CA VAL A 171 -9.10 -6.39 12.96
C VAL A 171 -7.72 -6.03 13.48
N ASP A 172 -6.98 -5.14 12.77
CA ASP A 172 -5.54 -4.98 12.95
C ASP A 172 -5.14 -3.89 13.95
N HIS A 173 -5.84 -2.74 13.93
CA HIS A 173 -5.48 -1.55 14.71
C HIS A 173 -6.65 -1.08 15.58
N LYS A 174 -7.05 -1.94 16.51
CA LYS A 174 -8.17 -1.64 17.43
C LYS A 174 -8.02 -0.24 18.03
N ASP A 175 -9.15 0.48 18.05
CA ASP A 175 -9.24 1.83 18.61
C ASP A 175 -8.57 2.95 17.79
N TYR A 176 -7.95 2.66 16.62
CA TYR A 176 -7.40 3.71 15.75
C TYR A 176 -8.51 4.66 15.27
N MET A 177 -8.21 5.98 15.24
CA MET A 177 -9.26 6.98 15.01
C MET A 177 -9.55 7.25 13.53
N CYS A 178 -8.54 7.38 12.68
CA CYS A 178 -8.71 7.61 11.25
C CYS A 178 -9.02 6.29 10.51
N ASP A 179 -10.16 5.67 10.83
CA ASP A 179 -10.56 4.35 10.36
C ASP A 179 -11.71 4.35 9.34
N ARG A 180 -12.12 5.54 8.89
CA ARG A 180 -13.19 5.76 7.89
C ARG A 180 -12.78 6.83 6.89
N THR A 181 -13.02 6.57 5.62
CA THR A 181 -12.71 7.52 4.54
C THR A 181 -13.44 8.84 4.76
N ARG A 182 -14.70 8.82 5.17
CA ARG A 182 -15.47 10.05 5.43
C ARG A 182 -14.80 10.94 6.49
N TRP A 183 -14.37 10.35 7.62
CA TRP A 183 -13.69 11.08 8.68
C TRP A 183 -12.37 11.69 8.18
N GLY A 184 -11.58 10.91 7.42
CA GLY A 184 -10.34 11.40 6.82
C GLY A 184 -10.56 12.54 5.83
N VAL A 185 -11.56 12.43 4.96
CA VAL A 185 -11.94 13.50 4.00
C VAL A 185 -12.40 14.77 4.72
N ASP A 186 -13.18 14.64 5.78
CA ASP A 186 -13.60 15.79 6.57
C ASP A 186 -12.40 16.45 7.28
N LEU A 187 -11.42 15.65 7.74
CA LEU A 187 -10.15 16.18 8.27
C LEU A 187 -9.35 16.93 7.19
N VAL A 188 -9.25 16.38 5.96
CA VAL A 188 -8.56 17.08 4.85
C VAL A 188 -9.20 18.44 4.57
N LYS A 189 -10.53 18.52 4.57
CA LYS A 189 -11.28 19.78 4.39
C LYS A 189 -11.03 20.74 5.55
N GLU A 190 -11.06 20.25 6.79
CA GLU A 190 -10.84 21.06 7.97
C GLU A 190 -9.42 21.63 8.06
N VAL A 191 -8.41 20.84 7.67
CA VAL A 191 -7.02 21.31 7.57
C VAL A 191 -6.86 22.36 6.47
N GLY A 192 -7.50 22.17 5.33
CA GLY A 192 -7.59 23.15 4.24
C GLY A 192 -6.28 23.36 3.45
N SER A 193 -5.26 22.51 3.64
CA SER A 193 -3.98 22.61 2.96
C SER A 193 -3.91 21.66 1.75
N PRO A 194 -3.41 22.10 0.58
CA PRO A 194 -3.18 21.21 -0.55
C PRO A 194 -2.06 20.18 -0.29
N ARG A 195 -1.28 20.37 0.79
CA ARG A 195 -0.19 19.49 1.21
C ARG A 195 -0.55 18.61 2.42
N PHE A 196 -1.84 18.49 2.72
CA PHE A 196 -2.35 17.47 3.62
C PHE A 196 -3.34 16.59 2.85
N LYS A 197 -3.06 15.29 2.78
CA LYS A 197 -3.85 14.29 2.05
C LYS A 197 -3.97 13.02 2.88
N LEU A 198 -4.75 12.06 2.37
CA LEU A 198 -4.85 10.72 2.94
C LEU A 198 -3.89 9.77 2.23
N LEU A 199 -3.35 8.84 2.96
CA LEU A 199 -2.89 7.57 2.46
C LEU A 199 -4.09 6.62 2.54
N TYR A 200 -4.60 6.20 1.38
CA TYR A 200 -5.71 5.26 1.28
C TYR A 200 -5.16 3.84 1.18
N ASP A 201 -5.16 3.12 2.30
CA ASP A 201 -4.82 1.70 2.28
C ASP A 201 -6.06 0.90 1.86
N ILE A 202 -5.96 0.30 0.67
CA ILE A 202 -7.06 -0.46 0.04
C ILE A 202 -7.44 -1.68 0.88
N TYR A 203 -6.46 -2.37 1.48
CA TYR A 203 -6.70 -3.49 2.37
C TYR A 203 -7.51 -3.05 3.60
N HIS A 204 -7.08 -1.99 4.27
CA HIS A 204 -7.75 -1.51 5.46
C HIS A 204 -9.18 -1.02 5.16
N MET A 205 -9.37 -0.30 4.07
CA MET A 205 -10.69 0.26 3.74
C MET A 205 -11.65 -0.79 3.19
N GLN A 206 -11.17 -1.86 2.54
CA GLN A 206 -12.00 -3.00 2.22
C GLN A 206 -12.60 -3.63 3.48
N ILE A 207 -11.80 -3.85 4.53
CA ILE A 207 -12.25 -4.41 5.82
C ILE A 207 -13.27 -3.48 6.51
N MET A 208 -13.04 -2.17 6.45
CA MET A 208 -13.88 -1.18 7.14
C MET A 208 -15.17 -0.86 6.40
N GLU A 209 -15.10 -0.63 5.10
CA GLU A 209 -16.17 0.02 4.34
C GLU A 209 -16.61 -0.77 3.10
N GLY A 210 -15.68 -1.43 2.39
CA GLY A 210 -15.94 -1.99 1.07
C GLY A 210 -16.16 -0.90 0.01
N ASP A 211 -16.81 -1.25 -1.12
CA ASP A 211 -17.12 -0.34 -2.25
C ASP A 211 -15.94 0.57 -2.65
N VAL A 212 -14.74 -0.04 -2.67
CA VAL A 212 -13.44 0.65 -2.75
C VAL A 212 -13.33 1.53 -3.98
N ILE A 213 -13.74 1.05 -5.17
CA ILE A 213 -13.61 1.81 -6.42
C ILE A 213 -14.42 3.10 -6.37
N ARG A 214 -15.67 3.04 -5.92
CA ARG A 214 -16.52 4.24 -5.80
C ARG A 214 -15.93 5.21 -4.79
N THR A 215 -15.58 4.72 -3.61
CA THR A 215 -15.00 5.54 -2.54
C THR A 215 -13.75 6.28 -3.01
N ILE A 216 -12.83 5.58 -3.68
CA ILE A 216 -11.61 6.19 -4.25
C ILE A 216 -11.95 7.24 -5.31
N THR A 217 -12.85 6.91 -6.24
CA THR A 217 -13.17 7.81 -7.36
C THR A 217 -13.91 9.08 -6.91
N ASP A 218 -14.73 8.99 -5.87
CA ASP A 218 -15.47 10.12 -5.30
C ASP A 218 -14.57 11.03 -4.44
N HIS A 219 -13.47 10.50 -3.89
CA HIS A 219 -12.58 11.21 -2.97
C HIS A 219 -11.13 11.32 -3.44
N MET A 220 -10.86 11.10 -4.75
CA MET A 220 -9.50 11.10 -5.31
C MET A 220 -8.71 12.37 -4.95
N ASP A 221 -9.35 13.53 -4.94
CA ASP A 221 -8.72 14.81 -4.60
C ASP A 221 -8.19 14.88 -3.17
N ALA A 222 -8.72 14.06 -2.27
CA ALA A 222 -8.26 13.97 -0.89
C ALA A 222 -7.13 12.95 -0.70
N ILE A 223 -6.82 12.11 -1.70
CA ILE A 223 -5.87 11.01 -1.61
C ILE A 223 -4.53 11.42 -2.22
N GLY A 224 -3.44 11.18 -1.49
CA GLY A 224 -2.07 11.47 -1.93
C GLY A 224 -1.20 10.23 -2.15
N HIS A 225 -1.62 9.08 -1.61
CA HIS A 225 -0.88 7.82 -1.68
C HIS A 225 -1.82 6.63 -1.51
N PHE A 226 -1.41 5.46 -2.02
CA PHE A 226 -2.15 4.21 -1.87
C PHE A 226 -1.27 3.10 -1.31
N HIS A 227 -1.87 2.23 -0.47
CA HIS A 227 -1.31 0.92 -0.12
C HIS A 227 -2.20 -0.24 -0.57
N THR A 228 -1.59 -1.40 -0.77
CA THR A 228 -2.25 -2.62 -1.26
C THR A 228 -1.90 -3.82 -0.41
N ALA A 229 -2.86 -4.69 -0.12
CA ALA A 229 -2.64 -6.06 0.35
C ALA A 229 -3.87 -6.93 0.08
N GLY A 230 -3.69 -8.26 0.02
CA GLY A 230 -4.81 -9.19 -0.14
C GLY A 230 -5.68 -9.27 1.10
N VAL A 231 -7.01 -9.24 0.91
CA VAL A 231 -8.02 -9.41 1.96
C VAL A 231 -8.66 -10.79 1.81
N PRO A 232 -8.77 -11.59 2.87
CA PRO A 232 -8.28 -11.35 4.22
C PRO A 232 -6.78 -11.61 4.40
N GLY A 233 -6.20 -11.16 5.53
CA GLY A 233 -4.92 -11.61 6.05
C GLY A 233 -3.71 -10.80 5.64
N ARG A 234 -3.85 -9.69 4.89
CA ARG A 234 -2.78 -8.77 4.47
C ARG A 234 -1.64 -9.48 3.72
N GLN A 235 -2.02 -10.42 2.83
CA GLN A 235 -1.11 -11.28 2.10
C GLN A 235 -1.08 -10.93 0.59
N ASP A 236 -0.62 -11.88 -0.24
CA ASP A 236 -0.45 -11.73 -1.68
C ASP A 236 -1.71 -11.22 -2.39
N LEU A 237 -1.53 -10.49 -3.49
CA LEU A 237 -2.60 -10.03 -4.37
C LEU A 237 -3.02 -11.13 -5.37
N ASP A 238 -3.06 -12.37 -4.95
CA ASP A 238 -3.38 -13.52 -5.77
C ASP A 238 -4.91 -13.72 -5.93
N GLN A 239 -5.32 -14.81 -6.56
CA GLN A 239 -6.74 -15.13 -6.79
C GLN A 239 -7.47 -15.64 -5.53
N ALA A 240 -6.76 -15.90 -4.44
CA ALA A 240 -7.33 -16.38 -3.18
C ALA A 240 -7.85 -15.25 -2.28
N GLN A 241 -7.64 -13.99 -2.68
CA GLN A 241 -8.13 -12.81 -1.97
C GLN A 241 -9.34 -12.17 -2.68
N GLU A 242 -10.10 -11.32 -1.99
CA GLU A 242 -11.43 -10.86 -2.45
C GLU A 242 -11.42 -9.59 -3.32
N LEU A 243 -10.29 -8.86 -3.46
CA LEU A 243 -10.20 -7.60 -4.19
C LEU A 243 -9.81 -7.80 -5.66
N ASN A 244 -10.49 -7.10 -6.57
CA ASN A 244 -10.07 -7.02 -7.96
C ASN A 244 -9.09 -5.87 -8.17
N TYR A 245 -7.80 -6.09 -7.83
CA TYR A 245 -6.77 -5.04 -7.92
C TYR A 245 -6.59 -4.47 -9.32
N ARG A 246 -6.76 -5.26 -10.37
CA ARG A 246 -6.68 -4.70 -11.75
C ARG A 246 -7.75 -3.66 -12.00
N ALA A 247 -9.01 -3.93 -11.60
CA ALA A 247 -10.10 -2.95 -11.75
C ALA A 247 -9.87 -1.71 -10.87
N ILE A 248 -9.40 -1.89 -9.64
CA ILE A 248 -9.09 -0.79 -8.71
C ILE A 248 -7.99 0.09 -9.29
N CYS A 249 -6.86 -0.50 -9.72
CA CYS A 249 -5.73 0.24 -10.29
C CYS A 249 -6.10 0.96 -11.60
N THR A 250 -6.95 0.34 -12.44
CA THR A 250 -7.49 1.00 -13.64
C THR A 250 -8.29 2.25 -13.26
N ALA A 251 -9.17 2.16 -12.27
CA ALA A 251 -9.97 3.30 -11.81
C ALA A 251 -9.09 4.43 -11.24
N ILE A 252 -8.05 4.08 -10.48
CA ILE A 252 -7.06 5.05 -9.95
C ILE A 252 -6.32 5.75 -11.12
N ALA A 253 -5.85 4.98 -12.10
CA ALA A 253 -5.12 5.51 -13.25
C ALA A 253 -6.01 6.39 -14.14
N ASP A 254 -7.29 6.01 -14.35
CA ASP A 254 -8.26 6.78 -15.13
C ASP A 254 -8.61 8.13 -14.49
N LYS A 255 -8.46 8.25 -13.17
CA LYS A 255 -8.57 9.52 -12.44
C LYS A 255 -7.31 10.40 -12.54
N GLY A 256 -6.27 9.96 -13.25
CA GLY A 256 -5.04 10.73 -13.44
C GLY A 256 -4.16 10.82 -12.19
N PHE A 257 -4.16 9.79 -11.35
CA PHE A 257 -3.30 9.76 -10.18
C PHE A 257 -1.81 9.67 -10.57
N HIS A 258 -0.99 10.56 -10.01
CA HIS A 258 0.44 10.67 -10.33
C HIS A 258 1.38 10.30 -9.17
N GLY A 259 0.82 9.92 -8.01
CA GLY A 259 1.57 9.45 -6.84
C GLY A 259 2.07 8.02 -6.99
N TYR A 260 2.34 7.38 -5.85
CA TYR A 260 2.77 5.99 -5.80
C TYR A 260 1.67 5.09 -5.23
N LEU A 261 1.67 3.85 -5.67
CA LEU A 261 0.91 2.73 -5.12
C LEU A 261 1.92 1.80 -4.43
N GLY A 262 1.88 1.75 -3.10
CA GLY A 262 2.79 0.95 -2.27
C GLY A 262 2.30 -0.48 -2.09
N GLN A 263 3.14 -1.45 -2.42
CA GLN A 263 2.90 -2.87 -2.15
C GLN A 263 3.19 -3.13 -0.67
N GLU A 264 2.14 -3.32 0.14
CA GLU A 264 2.22 -3.44 1.61
C GLU A 264 1.59 -4.74 2.11
N PHE A 265 2.04 -5.85 1.62
CA PHE A 265 1.53 -7.17 1.99
C PHE A 265 2.64 -8.10 2.52
N MET A 266 2.24 -9.11 3.28
CA MET A 266 3.13 -10.15 3.80
C MET A 266 3.15 -11.34 2.84
N PRO A 267 4.26 -11.55 2.10
CA PRO A 267 4.37 -12.66 1.15
C PRO A 267 4.18 -14.03 1.81
N LYS A 268 3.35 -14.89 1.20
CA LYS A 268 3.10 -16.27 1.67
C LYS A 268 4.18 -17.26 1.25
N GLY A 269 4.80 -17.03 0.10
CA GLY A 269 5.76 -17.94 -0.52
C GLY A 269 7.11 -17.27 -0.80
N GLU A 270 7.64 -17.45 -2.01
CA GLU A 270 8.86 -16.76 -2.42
C GLU A 270 8.56 -15.25 -2.58
N PRO A 271 9.19 -14.40 -1.76
CA PRO A 271 8.73 -13.01 -1.59
C PRO A 271 8.86 -12.15 -2.85
N PHE A 272 9.88 -12.37 -3.68
CA PHE A 272 10.06 -11.57 -4.87
C PHE A 272 9.21 -12.04 -6.06
N GLU A 273 8.83 -13.32 -6.11
CA GLU A 273 7.82 -13.79 -7.06
C GLU A 273 6.42 -13.25 -6.69
N ALA A 274 6.08 -13.22 -5.41
CA ALA A 274 4.85 -12.60 -4.93
C ALA A 274 4.81 -11.09 -5.25
N LEU A 275 5.92 -10.37 -5.00
CA LEU A 275 6.05 -8.94 -5.30
C LEU A 275 5.94 -8.66 -6.81
N LYS A 276 6.55 -9.50 -7.63
CA LYS A 276 6.46 -9.40 -9.10
C LYS A 276 5.03 -9.63 -9.59
N ALA A 277 4.34 -10.65 -9.06
CA ALA A 277 2.94 -10.92 -9.39
C ALA A 277 2.04 -9.72 -9.00
N ALA A 278 2.22 -9.15 -7.81
CA ALA A 278 1.51 -7.96 -7.37
C ALA A 278 1.78 -6.75 -8.28
N PHE A 279 3.05 -6.52 -8.66
CA PHE A 279 3.42 -5.49 -9.62
C PHE A 279 2.68 -5.66 -10.95
N GLU A 280 2.68 -6.86 -11.53
CA GLU A 280 2.03 -7.17 -12.82
C GLU A 280 0.50 -7.03 -12.77
N ILE A 281 -0.13 -7.33 -11.62
CA ILE A 281 -1.58 -7.14 -11.41
C ILE A 281 -1.92 -5.64 -11.41
N CYS A 282 -1.09 -4.82 -10.76
CA CYS A 282 -1.31 -3.39 -10.61
C CYS A 282 -0.80 -2.55 -11.80
N ASP A 283 -0.05 -3.13 -12.73
CA ASP A 283 0.40 -2.47 -13.95
C ASP A 283 -0.71 -2.45 -15.01
N VAL A 284 -1.42 -1.32 -15.15
CA VAL A 284 -2.63 -1.11 -15.95
C VAL A 284 -2.46 -0.03 -17.00
#